data_1e02662fd2225b9292cab1ce9055bc48
#
_entry.id   1e02662fd2225b9292cab1ce9055bc48
#
_cell.length_a   1.000
_cell.length_b   1.000
_cell.length_c   1.000
_cell.angle_alpha   90.00
_cell.angle_beta   90.00
_cell.angle_gamma   90.00
#
_symmetry.space_group_name_H-M   'P 1'
#
loop_
_entity.id
_entity.type
_entity.pdbx_description
1 polymer ?
#
loop_
_entity_poly.entity_id
_entity_poly.type
_entity_poly.pdbx_seq_one_letter_code
_entity_poly.pdbx_strand_id
1 'polypeptide(L)'
;TVAEYCEKWLLMQSVHVRATTLTDYTSKVRRHIIGGLGDKRMADVSLDDIQLALVPVSKKSASVYKSVVILCKSIFRAAKESHVIDEDPTIYLDAKGGVPQEERQALTDEQVERLLDTIRDLPPYVFVMIGLYAGLRREEILALQWDSVYLDAEAPYLTVRRAWHTEHNRPVILTEL
;
A
#
# COMPACT_ATOMS: atom_id res chain seq x y z
N THR A 1 -9.49 -12.43 -22.96
CA THR A 1 -8.26 -12.82 -22.26
C THR A 1 -8.27 -12.30 -20.83
N VAL A 2 -7.37 -12.84 -19.97
CA VAL A 2 -7.14 -12.34 -18.62
C VAL A 2 -6.66 -10.90 -18.66
N ALA A 3 -5.76 -10.55 -19.60
CA ALA A 3 -5.24 -9.19 -19.72
C ALA A 3 -6.36 -8.17 -19.98
N GLU A 4 -7.23 -8.42 -20.92
CA GLU A 4 -8.36 -7.55 -21.26
C GLU A 4 -9.32 -7.39 -20.07
N TYR A 5 -9.63 -8.48 -19.38
CA TYR A 5 -10.50 -8.42 -18.21
C TYR A 5 -9.86 -7.66 -17.05
N CYS A 6 -8.58 -7.87 -16.79
CA CYS A 6 -7.83 -7.13 -15.77
C CYS A 6 -7.85 -5.62 -16.03
N GLU A 7 -7.60 -5.18 -17.28
CA GLU A 7 -7.65 -3.75 -17.63
C GLU A 7 -9.06 -3.18 -17.45
N LYS A 8 -10.10 -3.92 -17.86
CA LYS A 8 -11.48 -3.54 -17.59
C LYS A 8 -11.79 -3.44 -16.10
N TRP A 9 -11.31 -4.41 -15.29
CA TRP A 9 -11.48 -4.40 -13.85
C TRP A 9 -10.79 -3.20 -13.20
N LEU A 10 -9.55 -2.88 -13.61
CA LEU A 10 -8.82 -1.69 -13.12
C LEU A 10 -9.58 -0.40 -13.45
N LEU A 11 -10.16 -0.30 -14.63
CA LEU A 11 -11.00 0.85 -15.00
C LEU A 11 -12.22 0.97 -14.09
N MET A 12 -12.90 -0.15 -13.78
CA MET A 12 -14.01 -0.12 -12.82
C MET A 12 -13.56 0.27 -11.42
N GLN A 13 -12.38 -0.18 -10.96
CA GLN A 13 -11.84 0.19 -9.66
C GLN A 13 -11.50 1.69 -9.54
N SER A 14 -11.19 2.35 -10.66
CA SER A 14 -10.82 3.79 -10.64
C SER A 14 -11.92 4.70 -10.06
N VAL A 15 -13.17 4.24 -10.06
CA VAL A 15 -14.31 4.97 -9.49
C VAL A 15 -14.46 4.74 -7.98
N HIS A 16 -13.87 3.65 -7.45
CA HIS A 16 -14.09 3.19 -6.08
C HIS A 16 -12.89 3.39 -5.15
N VAL A 17 -11.69 3.51 -5.72
CA VAL A 17 -10.46 3.63 -4.93
C VAL A 17 -9.73 4.92 -5.24
N ARG A 18 -8.90 5.37 -4.28
CA ARG A 18 -8.03 6.55 -4.48
C ARG A 18 -7.00 6.30 -5.57
N ALA A 19 -6.53 7.35 -6.22
CA ALA A 19 -5.55 7.30 -7.31
C ALA A 19 -4.26 6.55 -6.89
N THR A 20 -3.74 6.79 -5.69
CA THR A 20 -2.58 6.08 -5.14
C THR A 20 -2.80 4.57 -5.02
N THR A 21 -3.99 4.17 -4.56
CA THR A 21 -4.38 2.76 -4.47
C THR A 21 -4.53 2.13 -5.85
N LEU A 22 -5.12 2.87 -6.80
CA LEU A 22 -5.25 2.42 -8.18
C LEU A 22 -3.88 2.20 -8.84
N THR A 23 -2.93 3.11 -8.61
CA THR A 23 -1.55 3.00 -9.10
C THR A 23 -0.88 1.74 -8.56
N ASP A 24 -1.03 1.45 -7.27
CA ASP A 24 -0.51 0.22 -6.64
C ASP A 24 -1.17 -1.04 -7.23
N TYR A 25 -2.51 -1.04 -7.38
CA TYR A 25 -3.25 -2.14 -8.01
C TYR A 25 -2.78 -2.37 -9.44
N THR A 26 -2.71 -1.32 -10.24
CA THR A 26 -2.26 -1.37 -11.64
C THR A 26 -0.87 -1.98 -11.77
N SER A 27 0.08 -1.53 -10.93
CA SER A 27 1.43 -2.06 -10.90
C SER A 27 1.47 -3.56 -10.59
N LYS A 28 0.75 -4.00 -9.56
CA LYS A 28 0.71 -5.40 -9.13
C LYS A 28 0.00 -6.29 -10.13
N VAL A 29 -1.16 -5.86 -10.64
CA VAL A 29 -1.97 -6.60 -11.61
C VAL A 29 -1.19 -6.80 -12.90
N ARG A 30 -0.63 -5.73 -13.48
CA ARG A 30 0.11 -5.82 -14.73
C ARG A 30 1.36 -6.68 -14.59
N ARG A 31 2.13 -6.49 -13.52
CA ARG A 31 3.40 -7.19 -13.34
C ARG A 31 3.22 -8.67 -12.99
N HIS A 32 2.23 -9.02 -12.19
CA HIS A 32 2.16 -10.34 -11.57
C HIS A 32 1.01 -11.19 -12.06
N ILE A 33 -0.14 -10.60 -12.42
CA ILE A 33 -1.29 -11.34 -12.90
C ILE A 33 -1.27 -11.41 -14.43
N ILE A 34 -1.25 -10.26 -15.11
CA ILE A 34 -1.16 -10.21 -16.56
C ILE A 34 0.15 -10.84 -17.06
N GLY A 35 1.27 -10.57 -16.39
CA GLY A 35 2.57 -11.13 -16.76
C GLY A 35 2.65 -12.67 -16.72
N GLY A 36 1.79 -13.33 -15.95
CA GLY A 36 1.75 -14.79 -15.85
C GLY A 36 0.55 -15.46 -16.54
N LEU A 37 -0.57 -14.75 -16.70
CA LEU A 37 -1.84 -15.32 -17.16
C LEU A 37 -2.45 -14.55 -18.33
N GLY A 38 -1.87 -13.41 -18.74
CA GLY A 38 -2.50 -12.41 -19.61
C GLY A 38 -3.07 -12.98 -20.92
N ASP A 39 -2.38 -13.90 -21.55
CA ASP A 39 -2.76 -14.46 -22.85
C ASP A 39 -3.86 -15.53 -22.76
N LYS A 40 -4.10 -16.09 -21.57
CA LYS A 40 -5.13 -17.10 -21.36
C LYS A 40 -6.53 -16.50 -21.44
N ARG A 41 -7.49 -17.30 -21.86
CA ARG A 41 -8.91 -16.93 -21.74
C ARG A 41 -9.32 -17.06 -20.28
N MET A 42 -10.14 -16.12 -19.79
CA MET A 42 -10.62 -16.13 -18.40
C MET A 42 -11.27 -17.47 -18.00
N ALA A 43 -12.05 -18.07 -18.89
CA ALA A 43 -12.76 -19.33 -18.64
C ALA A 43 -11.84 -20.56 -18.62
N ASP A 44 -10.64 -20.46 -19.17
CA ASP A 44 -9.69 -21.57 -19.26
C ASP A 44 -8.61 -21.55 -18.16
N VAL A 45 -8.70 -20.58 -17.23
CA VAL A 45 -7.74 -20.46 -16.12
C VAL A 45 -8.09 -21.42 -15.00
N SER A 46 -7.17 -22.32 -14.70
CA SER A 46 -7.27 -23.25 -13.57
C SER A 46 -6.59 -22.69 -12.30
N LEU A 47 -6.85 -23.33 -11.16
CA LEU A 47 -6.13 -23.04 -9.92
C LEU A 47 -4.61 -23.27 -10.08
N ASP A 48 -4.21 -24.32 -10.78
CA ASP A 48 -2.79 -24.64 -11.01
C ASP A 48 -2.10 -23.55 -11.83
N ASP A 49 -2.77 -23.00 -12.84
CA ASP A 49 -2.23 -21.89 -13.63
C ASP A 49 -1.95 -20.68 -12.76
N ILE A 50 -2.88 -20.36 -11.85
CA ILE A 50 -2.74 -19.24 -10.92
C ILE A 50 -1.57 -19.50 -9.95
N GLN A 51 -1.49 -20.71 -9.40
CA GLN A 51 -0.40 -21.09 -8.48
C GLN A 51 0.96 -20.97 -9.18
N LEU A 52 1.09 -21.47 -10.41
CA LEU A 52 2.31 -21.35 -11.20
C LEU A 52 2.68 -19.89 -11.49
N ALA A 53 1.71 -19.05 -11.84
CA ALA A 53 1.92 -17.61 -12.06
C ALA A 53 2.37 -16.88 -10.77
N LEU A 54 1.99 -17.38 -9.59
CA LEU A 54 2.38 -16.83 -8.30
C LEU A 54 3.75 -17.30 -7.80
N VAL A 55 4.37 -18.33 -8.39
CA VAL A 55 5.71 -18.81 -7.98
C VAL A 55 6.77 -17.69 -7.97
N PRO A 56 6.88 -16.80 -8.98
CA PRO A 56 7.82 -15.69 -8.91
C PRO A 56 7.50 -14.69 -7.80
N VAL A 57 6.21 -14.55 -7.44
CA VAL A 57 5.73 -13.63 -6.41
C VAL A 57 6.07 -14.15 -5.01
N SER A 58 6.14 -15.47 -4.82
CA SER A 58 6.52 -16.08 -3.55
C SER A 58 7.95 -15.73 -3.10
N LYS A 59 8.80 -15.29 -4.02
CA LYS A 59 10.15 -14.78 -3.73
C LYS A 59 10.17 -13.32 -3.24
N LYS A 60 9.02 -12.64 -3.25
CA LYS A 60 8.84 -11.29 -2.71
C LYS A 60 8.41 -11.36 -1.25
N SER A 61 8.31 -10.22 -0.59
CA SER A 61 7.83 -10.18 0.80
C SER A 61 6.42 -10.77 0.95
N ALA A 62 6.13 -11.32 2.12
CA ALA A 62 4.82 -11.89 2.44
C ALA A 62 3.67 -10.87 2.22
N SER A 63 3.92 -9.58 2.49
CA SER A 63 2.97 -8.51 2.24
C SER A 63 2.63 -8.34 0.75
N VAL A 64 3.65 -8.36 -0.12
CA VAL A 64 3.45 -8.28 -1.58
C VAL A 64 2.71 -9.52 -2.08
N TYR A 65 3.13 -10.72 -1.66
CA TYR A 65 2.46 -11.96 -2.02
C TYR A 65 0.98 -11.93 -1.66
N LYS A 66 0.68 -11.63 -0.39
CA LYS A 66 -0.70 -11.50 0.10
C LYS A 66 -1.52 -10.49 -0.71
N SER A 67 -0.95 -9.31 -1.01
CA SER A 67 -1.62 -8.29 -1.81
C SER A 67 -1.97 -8.79 -3.21
N VAL A 68 -1.04 -9.47 -3.89
CA VAL A 68 -1.27 -10.00 -5.25
C VAL A 68 -2.34 -11.09 -5.22
N VAL A 69 -2.32 -11.99 -4.23
CA VAL A 69 -3.38 -13.01 -4.06
C VAL A 69 -4.74 -12.39 -3.84
N ILE A 70 -4.84 -11.34 -3.00
CA ILE A 70 -6.11 -10.63 -2.76
C ILE A 70 -6.63 -10.01 -4.06
N LEU A 71 -5.76 -9.36 -4.85
CA LEU A 71 -6.15 -8.78 -6.14
C LEU A 71 -6.61 -9.86 -7.13
N CYS A 72 -5.88 -10.98 -7.20
CA CYS A 72 -6.26 -12.11 -8.03
C CYS A 72 -7.66 -12.63 -7.67
N LYS A 73 -7.92 -12.88 -6.38
CA LYS A 73 -9.24 -13.27 -5.88
C LYS A 73 -10.33 -12.26 -6.23
N SER A 74 -10.05 -10.97 -6.09
CA SER A 74 -11.01 -9.91 -6.39
C SER A 74 -11.38 -9.86 -7.89
N ILE A 75 -10.39 -10.05 -8.78
CA ILE A 75 -10.59 -10.06 -10.23
C ILE A 75 -11.43 -11.27 -10.65
N PHE A 76 -11.07 -12.49 -10.22
CA PHE A 76 -11.79 -13.70 -10.61
C PHE A 76 -13.19 -13.76 -10.00
N ARG A 77 -13.36 -13.28 -8.76
CA ARG A 77 -14.69 -13.12 -8.15
C ARG A 77 -15.58 -12.18 -8.99
N ALA A 78 -15.06 -11.00 -9.36
CA ALA A 78 -15.78 -10.06 -10.19
C ALA A 78 -16.14 -10.65 -11.57
N ALA A 79 -15.25 -11.47 -12.14
CA ALA A 79 -15.50 -12.17 -13.40
C ALA A 79 -16.65 -13.18 -13.27
N LYS A 80 -16.73 -13.90 -12.15
CA LYS A 80 -17.84 -14.81 -11.86
C LYS A 80 -19.15 -14.04 -11.65
N GLU A 81 -19.13 -12.98 -10.84
CA GLU A 81 -20.31 -12.15 -10.58
C GLU A 81 -20.84 -11.49 -11.88
N SER A 82 -19.97 -11.20 -12.84
CA SER A 82 -20.30 -10.66 -14.15
C SER A 82 -20.62 -11.75 -15.19
N HIS A 83 -20.71 -13.01 -14.82
CA HIS A 83 -20.98 -14.16 -15.70
C HIS A 83 -19.98 -14.29 -16.89
N VAL A 84 -18.74 -13.84 -16.68
CA VAL A 84 -17.64 -14.02 -17.65
C VAL A 84 -17.02 -15.41 -17.52
N ILE A 85 -17.10 -15.98 -16.31
CA ILE A 85 -16.71 -17.34 -15.95
C ILE A 85 -17.82 -17.96 -15.09
N ASP A 86 -17.97 -19.28 -15.17
CA ASP A 86 -18.99 -20.01 -14.40
C ASP A 86 -18.51 -20.30 -12.98
N GLU A 87 -17.23 -20.59 -12.82
CA GLU A 87 -16.61 -20.90 -11.52
C GLU A 87 -15.42 -20.00 -11.23
N ASP A 88 -15.21 -19.69 -9.94
CA ASP A 88 -14.06 -18.92 -9.48
C ASP A 88 -12.90 -19.87 -9.11
N PRO A 89 -11.82 -19.94 -9.93
CA PRO A 89 -10.71 -20.83 -9.67
C PRO A 89 -9.89 -20.44 -8.42
N THR A 90 -10.14 -19.27 -7.83
CA THR A 90 -9.36 -18.76 -6.70
C THR A 90 -9.94 -19.13 -5.33
N ILE A 91 -11.06 -19.85 -5.27
CA ILE A 91 -11.75 -20.19 -4.01
C ILE A 91 -10.78 -20.85 -3.01
N TYR A 92 -9.99 -21.80 -3.48
CA TYR A 92 -9.01 -22.56 -2.66
C TYR A 92 -7.60 -21.97 -2.67
N LEU A 93 -7.40 -20.79 -3.28
CA LEU A 93 -6.09 -20.15 -3.30
C LEU A 93 -5.72 -19.64 -1.91
N ASP A 94 -4.59 -20.10 -1.35
CA ASP A 94 -4.09 -19.62 -0.06
C ASP A 94 -3.28 -18.33 -0.23
N ALA A 95 -3.52 -17.39 0.68
CA ALA A 95 -2.77 -16.14 0.75
C ALA A 95 -1.50 -16.24 1.63
N LYS A 96 -1.21 -17.43 2.16
CA LYS A 96 0.02 -17.69 2.93
C LYS A 96 1.17 -17.97 1.96
N GLY A 97 2.19 -17.13 2.01
CA GLY A 97 3.36 -17.25 1.16
C GLY A 97 4.19 -15.96 1.15
N GLY A 98 5.27 -15.98 0.37
CA GLY A 98 6.24 -14.90 0.33
C GLY A 98 7.29 -15.03 1.44
N VAL A 99 8.35 -14.22 1.32
CA VAL A 99 9.43 -14.18 2.30
C VAL A 99 8.93 -13.41 3.53
N PRO A 100 9.00 -14.01 4.73
CA PRO A 100 8.66 -13.29 5.96
C PRO A 100 9.49 -12.02 6.09
N GLN A 101 8.88 -10.95 6.55
CA GLN A 101 9.60 -9.73 6.87
C GLN A 101 10.23 -9.89 8.25
N GLU A 102 11.50 -9.52 8.39
CA GLU A 102 12.14 -9.43 9.70
C GLU A 102 11.37 -8.46 10.58
N GLU A 103 11.21 -8.82 11.84
CA GLU A 103 10.55 -8.01 12.83
C GLU A 103 11.39 -6.73 13.05
N ARG A 104 10.79 -5.58 12.78
CA ARG A 104 11.46 -4.29 13.02
C ARG A 104 11.49 -4.04 14.52
N GLN A 105 12.68 -3.94 15.07
CA GLN A 105 12.85 -3.55 16.46
C GLN A 105 12.75 -2.03 16.60
N ALA A 106 12.11 -1.59 17.68
CA ALA A 106 12.16 -0.19 18.08
C ALA A 106 13.57 0.16 18.56
N LEU A 107 13.94 1.43 18.42
CA LEU A 107 15.19 1.92 19.01
C LEU A 107 15.11 1.84 20.53
N THR A 108 16.24 1.53 21.19
CA THR A 108 16.36 1.68 22.65
C THR A 108 16.49 3.16 23.02
N ASP A 109 16.27 3.47 24.29
CA ASP A 109 16.39 4.86 24.77
C ASP A 109 17.80 5.42 24.52
N GLU A 110 18.86 4.63 24.74
CA GLU A 110 20.23 5.05 24.45
C GLU A 110 20.47 5.28 22.94
N GLN A 111 19.83 4.48 22.09
CA GLN A 111 19.91 4.68 20.65
C GLN A 111 19.18 5.95 20.21
N VAL A 112 18.05 6.27 20.84
CA VAL A 112 17.30 7.51 20.62
C VAL A 112 18.12 8.72 21.04
N GLU A 113 18.71 8.72 22.25
CA GLU A 113 19.58 9.80 22.74
C GLU A 113 20.75 10.03 21.79
N ARG A 114 21.45 8.95 21.42
CA ARG A 114 22.60 9.03 20.50
C ARG A 114 22.20 9.56 19.12
N LEU A 115 21.03 9.16 18.61
CA LEU A 115 20.49 9.66 17.34
C LEU A 115 20.26 11.17 17.43
N LEU A 116 19.55 11.62 18.47
CA LEU A 116 19.22 13.04 18.66
C LEU A 116 20.47 13.91 18.84
N ASP A 117 21.46 13.43 19.60
CA ASP A 117 22.75 14.15 19.76
C ASP A 117 23.49 14.25 18.41
N THR A 118 23.49 13.17 17.62
CA THR A 118 24.18 13.16 16.33
C THR A 118 23.57 14.13 15.32
N ILE A 119 22.25 14.31 15.35
CA ILE A 119 21.54 15.14 14.36
C ILE A 119 21.13 16.51 14.90
N ARG A 120 21.54 16.90 16.11
CA ARG A 120 21.08 18.11 16.81
C ARG A 120 21.15 19.37 15.98
N ASP A 121 22.24 19.55 15.24
CA ASP A 121 22.51 20.72 14.40
C ASP A 121 22.17 20.50 12.92
N LEU A 122 21.49 19.40 12.60
CA LEU A 122 21.12 19.05 11.24
C LEU A 122 19.63 19.37 10.94
N PRO A 123 19.27 19.69 9.69
CA PRO A 123 17.89 20.01 9.32
C PRO A 123 16.84 18.98 9.75
N PRO A 124 17.11 17.65 9.74
CA PRO A 124 16.10 16.65 10.11
C PRO A 124 15.81 16.58 11.62
N TYR A 125 16.52 17.31 12.50
CA TYR A 125 16.35 17.22 13.95
C TYR A 125 14.89 17.42 14.39
N VAL A 126 14.26 18.52 13.99
CA VAL A 126 12.87 18.82 14.35
C VAL A 126 11.91 17.77 13.79
N PHE A 127 12.16 17.30 12.58
CA PHE A 127 11.36 16.25 11.95
C PHE A 127 11.38 14.95 12.78
N VAL A 128 12.58 14.54 13.21
CA VAL A 128 12.78 13.33 14.02
C VAL A 128 12.16 13.50 15.40
N MET A 129 12.34 14.67 16.03
CA MET A 129 11.73 15.01 17.35
C MET A 129 10.20 14.88 17.30
N ILE A 130 9.55 15.47 16.28
CA ILE A 130 8.10 15.38 16.13
C ILE A 130 7.68 13.91 15.91
N GLY A 131 8.41 13.15 15.09
CA GLY A 131 8.12 11.73 14.86
C GLY A 131 8.23 10.89 16.13
N LEU A 132 9.26 11.12 16.94
CA LEU A 132 9.52 10.37 18.18
C LEU A 132 8.51 10.71 19.29
N TYR A 133 8.29 12.00 19.56
CA TYR A 133 7.55 12.43 20.73
C TYR A 133 6.07 12.71 20.47
N ALA A 134 5.70 13.14 19.26
CA ALA A 134 4.29 13.35 18.91
C ALA A 134 3.69 12.18 18.11
N GLY A 135 4.51 11.22 17.65
CA GLY A 135 4.02 10.00 16.97
C GLY A 135 3.40 10.25 15.61
N LEU A 136 3.68 11.38 14.97
CA LEU A 136 3.14 11.72 13.66
C LEU A 136 3.75 10.85 12.56
N ARG A 137 2.92 10.53 11.54
CA ARG A 137 3.42 9.87 10.33
C ARG A 137 4.26 10.83 9.50
N ARG A 138 5.16 10.29 8.68
CA ARG A 138 6.06 11.08 7.83
C ARG A 138 5.32 12.14 7.01
N GLU A 139 4.25 11.77 6.36
CA GLU A 139 3.44 12.66 5.52
C GLU A 139 2.72 13.75 6.32
N GLU A 140 2.36 13.45 7.57
CA GLU A 140 1.74 14.39 8.50
C GLU A 140 2.76 15.42 8.98
N ILE A 141 4.00 14.98 9.30
CA ILE A 141 5.08 15.89 9.70
C ILE A 141 5.44 16.83 8.54
N LEU A 142 5.59 16.30 7.32
CA LEU A 142 5.92 17.10 6.13
C LEU A 142 4.85 18.13 5.77
N ALA A 143 3.61 17.89 6.17
CA ALA A 143 2.47 18.79 5.93
C ALA A 143 2.14 19.67 7.13
N LEU A 144 2.86 19.56 8.25
CA LEU A 144 2.62 20.35 9.44
C LEU A 144 2.92 21.84 9.18
N GLN A 145 2.01 22.70 9.59
CA GLN A 145 2.10 24.16 9.45
C GLN A 145 1.90 24.82 10.81
N TRP A 146 2.39 26.04 10.95
CA TRP A 146 2.31 26.80 12.20
C TRP A 146 0.86 27.08 12.67
N ASP A 147 -0.11 27.11 11.76
CA ASP A 147 -1.54 27.22 12.08
C ASP A 147 -2.13 26.01 12.82
N SER A 148 -1.35 24.95 12.91
CA SER A 148 -1.71 23.68 13.54
C SER A 148 -0.88 23.39 14.80
N VAL A 149 -0.05 24.35 15.25
CA VAL A 149 0.84 24.22 16.42
C VAL A 149 0.47 25.30 17.45
N TYR A 150 0.10 24.89 18.64
CA TYR A 150 -0.40 25.75 19.72
C TYR A 150 0.53 25.68 20.92
N LEU A 151 1.60 26.47 20.90
CA LEU A 151 2.63 26.49 21.96
C LEU A 151 2.20 27.33 23.17
N ASP A 152 1.35 28.36 22.96
CA ASP A 152 0.91 29.29 24.00
C ASP A 152 -0.34 28.79 24.75
N ALA A 153 -0.83 27.58 24.45
CA ALA A 153 -1.93 26.98 25.20
C ALA A 153 -1.47 26.54 26.60
N GLU A 154 -2.40 26.50 27.58
CA GLU A 154 -2.12 26.05 28.94
C GLU A 154 -1.44 24.64 28.94
N ALA A 155 -1.88 23.75 28.05
CA ALA A 155 -1.21 22.51 27.69
C ALA A 155 -0.86 22.57 26.20
N PRO A 156 0.42 22.77 25.83
CA PRO A 156 0.81 22.87 24.41
C PRO A 156 0.43 21.62 23.61
N TYR A 157 -0.13 21.82 22.42
CA TYR A 157 -0.56 20.73 21.55
C TYR A 157 -0.36 21.07 20.08
N LEU A 158 -0.47 20.05 19.23
CA LEU A 158 -0.56 20.21 17.79
C LEU A 158 -1.76 19.42 17.25
N THR A 159 -2.26 19.84 16.08
CA THR A 159 -3.36 19.16 15.38
C THR A 159 -2.91 18.66 14.03
N VAL A 160 -3.29 17.43 13.70
CA VAL A 160 -2.99 16.83 12.38
C VAL A 160 -4.17 17.12 11.45
N ARG A 161 -4.02 18.11 10.60
CA ARG A 161 -5.07 18.53 9.66
C ARG A 161 -4.74 18.19 8.22
N ARG A 162 -3.46 17.98 7.90
CA ARG A 162 -2.96 17.81 6.54
C ARG A 162 -1.99 16.63 6.48
N ALA A 163 -1.88 16.03 5.30
CA ALA A 163 -0.82 15.10 4.97
C ALA A 163 -0.19 15.50 3.63
N TRP A 164 1.11 15.23 3.47
CA TRP A 164 1.79 15.46 2.21
C TRP A 164 1.34 14.44 1.18
N HIS A 165 0.83 14.92 0.04
CA HIS A 165 0.39 14.03 -1.03
C HIS A 165 1.42 14.03 -2.16
N THR A 166 2.04 12.89 -2.38
CA THR A 166 3.16 12.75 -3.33
C THR A 166 2.75 13.06 -4.77
N GLU A 167 1.53 12.66 -5.19
CA GLU A 167 1.04 12.91 -6.56
C GLU A 167 0.87 14.40 -6.86
N HIS A 168 0.49 15.19 -5.85
CA HIS A 168 0.28 16.63 -5.99
C HIS A 168 1.49 17.45 -5.55
N ASN A 169 2.49 16.79 -4.96
CA ASN A 169 3.68 17.42 -4.37
C ASN A 169 3.35 18.63 -3.48
N ARG A 170 2.29 18.52 -2.66
CA ARG A 170 1.79 19.56 -1.76
C ARG A 170 1.05 18.95 -0.55
N PRO A 171 0.91 19.72 0.55
CA PRO A 171 0.01 19.35 1.64
C PRO A 171 -1.45 19.32 1.16
N VAL A 172 -2.20 18.31 1.60
CA VAL A 172 -3.64 18.17 1.33
C VAL A 172 -4.37 18.03 2.66
N ILE A 173 -5.52 18.66 2.79
CA ILE A 173 -6.36 18.57 3.98
C ILE A 173 -6.92 17.15 4.09
N LEU A 174 -6.85 16.54 5.28
CA LEU A 174 -7.23 15.13 5.48
C LEU A 174 -8.71 14.83 5.18
N THR A 175 -9.57 15.84 5.26
CA THR A 175 -10.99 15.72 4.89
C THR A 175 -11.23 15.67 3.38
N GLU A 176 -10.24 15.99 2.57
CA GLU A 176 -10.30 15.97 1.09
C GLU A 176 -9.67 14.68 0.51
N LEU A 177 -9.17 13.81 1.37
CA LEU A 177 -8.63 12.50 1.04
C LEU A 177 -9.72 11.43 1.23
#